data_0358a1dc5b43b53a87800fdc0f214fcd
#
_entry.id   0358a1dc5b43b53a87800fdc0f214fcd
#
_cell.length_a   1.000
_cell.length_b   1.000
_cell.length_c   1.000
_cell.angle_alpha   90.00
_cell.angle_beta   90.00
_cell.angle_gamma   90.00
#
_symmetry.space_group_name_H-M   'P 1'
#
loop_
_entity.id
_entity.type
_entity.pdbx_description
1 polymer ?
#
loop_
_entity_poly.entity_id
_entity_poly.type
_entity_poly.pdbx_seq_one_letter_code
_entity_poly.pdbx_strand_id
1 'polypeptide(L)'
;MTVKLLNFYAADGTIHIGASDGTKTVDVSDVGYSWGWPEIFSDWERIVPQLENILKHAKPLAGNIRLAPAVTAPGKILCVGLNYASHRAEVPFGAPKYPALFSKFSNALNAAGGEVYLPADAKELDYEAELVVVVGRRIKDAAADEAAAAIFGYTAGNDFTARDLQRRTSQWLLGKTPDGFAPLGPYIVPAAEIDISCLAVQTFVNGKMRQDGTTADMIFSPAEIVSYISKCMTLEPGDVIFTGTPHGVIFGLPEKERVWLKAGDEVVVKIEGIGELRNVIA
;
A
#
# COMPACT_ATOMS: atom_id res chain seq x y z
N MET A 1 19.05 12.85 -2.45
CA MET A 1 17.81 12.96 -3.27
C MET A 1 17.09 11.65 -3.10
N THR A 2 15.86 11.66 -2.62
CA THR A 2 15.08 10.43 -2.45
C THR A 2 14.62 9.92 -3.81
N VAL A 3 15.01 8.70 -4.18
CA VAL A 3 14.56 8.05 -5.40
C VAL A 3 13.29 7.25 -5.09
N LYS A 4 12.19 7.60 -5.74
CA LYS A 4 10.91 6.87 -5.66
C LYS A 4 10.70 6.09 -6.95
N LEU A 5 10.17 4.89 -6.84
CA LEU A 5 9.89 4.02 -7.98
C LEU A 5 8.38 3.91 -8.20
N LEU A 6 7.95 3.73 -9.43
CA LEU A 6 6.56 3.57 -9.79
C LEU A 6 6.41 2.65 -11.01
N ASN A 7 5.21 2.13 -11.21
CA ASN A 7 4.81 1.50 -12.45
C ASN A 7 3.81 2.39 -13.19
N PHE A 8 3.91 2.48 -14.49
CA PHE A 8 2.98 3.24 -15.33
C PHE A 8 2.74 2.55 -16.67
N TYR A 9 1.63 2.87 -17.30
CA TYR A 9 1.31 2.39 -18.63
C TYR A 9 1.93 3.29 -19.68
N ALA A 10 2.79 2.73 -20.54
CA ALA A 10 3.30 3.37 -21.73
C ALA A 10 2.20 3.53 -22.79
N ALA A 11 2.49 4.26 -23.87
CA ALA A 11 1.51 4.55 -24.93
C ALA A 11 1.01 3.30 -25.67
N ASP A 12 1.79 2.23 -25.70
CA ASP A 12 1.44 0.93 -26.28
C ASP A 12 0.66 0.01 -25.32
N GLY A 13 0.43 0.48 -24.06
CA GLY A 13 -0.26 -0.27 -23.03
C GLY A 13 0.63 -1.21 -22.22
N THR A 14 1.92 -1.29 -22.50
CA THR A 14 2.88 -2.04 -21.68
C THR A 14 3.13 -1.32 -20.35
N ILE A 15 3.53 -2.07 -19.32
CA ILE A 15 3.88 -1.48 -18.03
C ILE A 15 5.38 -1.25 -17.99
N HIS A 16 5.77 0.00 -17.75
CA HIS A 16 7.14 0.44 -17.55
C HIS A 16 7.41 0.81 -16.11
N ILE A 17 8.70 0.76 -15.72
CA ILE A 17 9.18 1.25 -14.44
C ILE A 17 9.61 2.70 -14.61
N GLY A 18 9.09 3.56 -13.76
CA GLY A 18 9.50 4.96 -13.65
C GLY A 18 10.32 5.21 -12.39
N ALA A 19 11.18 6.22 -12.45
CA ALA A 19 11.83 6.80 -11.28
C ALA A 19 11.36 8.25 -11.10
N SER A 20 11.21 8.68 -9.85
CA SER A 20 10.77 10.04 -9.50
C SER A 20 11.56 10.59 -8.32
N ASP A 21 11.81 11.91 -8.33
CA ASP A 21 12.34 12.66 -7.18
C ASP A 21 11.23 13.39 -6.41
N GLY A 22 9.97 13.16 -6.78
CA GLY A 22 8.79 13.82 -6.25
C GLY A 22 8.39 15.08 -7.02
N THR A 23 9.26 15.61 -7.92
CA THR A 23 8.97 16.76 -8.77
C THR A 23 8.84 16.38 -10.23
N LYS A 24 9.64 15.45 -10.69
CA LYS A 24 9.57 14.88 -12.04
C LYS A 24 9.63 13.37 -12.01
N THR A 25 9.10 12.76 -13.05
CA THR A 25 9.14 11.31 -13.29
C THR A 25 9.79 11.05 -14.64
N VAL A 26 10.61 10.03 -14.71
CA VAL A 26 11.31 9.59 -15.91
C VAL A 26 11.05 8.11 -16.15
N ASP A 27 11.02 7.69 -17.42
CA ASP A 27 11.00 6.27 -17.79
C ASP A 27 12.42 5.70 -17.66
N VAL A 28 12.58 4.64 -16.89
CA VAL A 28 13.89 4.00 -16.70
C VAL A 28 14.35 3.29 -17.98
N SER A 29 13.42 2.79 -18.79
CA SER A 29 13.74 2.07 -20.04
C SER A 29 14.24 2.99 -21.17
N ASP A 30 13.80 4.26 -21.20
CA ASP A 30 14.18 5.24 -22.23
C ASP A 30 15.67 5.61 -22.23
N VAL A 31 16.38 5.30 -21.16
CA VAL A 31 17.81 5.63 -20.99
C VAL A 31 18.73 4.42 -21.16
N GLY A 32 18.21 3.34 -21.75
CA GLY A 32 19.00 2.17 -22.14
C GLY A 32 19.24 1.14 -21.03
N TYR A 33 18.52 1.25 -19.93
CA TYR A 33 18.53 0.23 -18.89
C TYR A 33 17.30 -0.67 -19.01
N SER A 34 17.52 -1.97 -18.91
CA SER A 34 16.47 -3.01 -18.98
C SER A 34 16.23 -3.69 -17.63
N TRP A 35 16.34 -2.92 -16.52
CA TRP A 35 16.08 -3.49 -15.21
C TRP A 35 14.59 -3.77 -15.02
N GLY A 36 14.29 -5.01 -14.65
CA GLY A 36 13.01 -5.37 -14.08
C GLY A 36 13.02 -5.26 -12.55
N TRP A 37 11.89 -5.51 -11.94
CA TRP A 37 11.80 -5.54 -10.48
C TRP A 37 12.74 -6.55 -9.82
N PRO A 38 12.99 -7.77 -10.38
CA PRO A 38 13.95 -8.70 -9.80
C PRO A 38 15.34 -8.12 -9.63
N GLU A 39 15.86 -7.41 -10.64
CA GLU A 39 17.17 -6.76 -10.59
C GLU A 39 17.16 -5.59 -9.61
N ILE A 40 16.09 -4.80 -9.59
CA ILE A 40 15.95 -3.67 -8.65
C ILE A 40 15.95 -4.17 -7.20
N PHE A 41 15.24 -5.26 -6.92
CA PHE A 41 15.21 -5.85 -5.59
C PHE A 41 16.56 -6.44 -5.15
N SER A 42 17.27 -7.10 -6.06
CA SER A 42 18.52 -7.80 -5.71
C SER A 42 19.74 -6.88 -5.67
N ASP A 43 19.74 -5.76 -6.40
CA ASP A 43 20.93 -4.98 -6.73
C ASP A 43 20.73 -3.47 -6.48
N TRP A 44 19.87 -3.12 -5.53
CA TRP A 44 19.47 -1.73 -5.25
C TRP A 44 20.67 -0.80 -5.08
N GLU A 45 21.66 -1.19 -4.25
CA GLU A 45 22.84 -0.36 -3.97
C GLU A 45 23.63 0.00 -5.24
N ARG A 46 23.68 -0.90 -6.22
CA ARG A 46 24.32 -0.66 -7.52
C ARG A 46 23.44 0.17 -8.46
N ILE A 47 22.13 0.04 -8.34
CA ILE A 47 21.17 0.66 -9.27
C ILE A 47 20.84 2.09 -8.84
N VAL A 48 20.72 2.40 -7.55
CA VAL A 48 20.28 3.71 -7.07
C VAL A 48 21.15 4.87 -7.57
N PRO A 49 22.50 4.82 -7.59
CA PRO A 49 23.30 5.92 -8.13
C PRO A 49 23.04 6.18 -9.62
N GLN A 50 22.67 5.13 -10.38
CA GLN A 50 22.34 5.24 -11.79
C GLN A 50 20.97 5.90 -11.96
N LEU A 51 19.98 5.55 -11.13
CA LEU A 51 18.66 6.21 -11.12
C LEU A 51 18.77 7.70 -10.75
N GLU A 52 19.62 8.04 -9.78
CA GLU A 52 19.89 9.44 -9.44
C GLU A 52 20.50 10.22 -10.63
N ASN A 53 21.42 9.60 -11.37
CA ASN A 53 21.99 10.19 -12.56
C ASN A 53 20.94 10.37 -13.67
N ILE A 54 20.07 9.38 -13.87
CA ILE A 54 18.94 9.44 -14.80
C ILE A 54 18.01 10.57 -14.41
N LEU A 55 17.62 10.66 -13.15
CA LEU A 55 16.76 11.73 -12.64
C LEU A 55 17.37 13.13 -12.84
N LYS A 56 18.70 13.28 -12.83
CA LYS A 56 19.34 14.57 -13.10
C LYS A 56 19.28 14.95 -14.58
N HIS A 57 19.44 14.01 -15.51
CA HIS A 57 19.74 14.30 -16.91
C HIS A 57 18.64 13.91 -17.91
N ALA A 58 17.81 12.90 -17.60
CA ALA A 58 16.75 12.46 -18.50
C ALA A 58 15.60 13.48 -18.56
N LYS A 59 14.91 13.47 -19.68
CA LYS A 59 13.70 14.28 -19.86
C LYS A 59 12.57 13.70 -19.02
N PRO A 60 11.77 14.55 -18.34
CA PRO A 60 10.60 14.06 -17.63
C PRO A 60 9.57 13.51 -18.62
N LEU A 61 8.80 12.52 -18.14
CA LEU A 61 7.61 12.05 -18.83
C LEU A 61 6.65 13.23 -19.03
N ALA A 62 6.08 13.34 -20.22
CA ALA A 62 5.16 14.43 -20.57
C ALA A 62 3.71 14.05 -20.29
N GLY A 63 2.89 15.02 -19.89
CA GLY A 63 1.45 14.85 -19.71
C GLY A 63 1.06 14.09 -18.43
N ASN A 64 -0.21 13.67 -18.38
CA ASN A 64 -0.72 12.87 -17.27
C ASN A 64 -0.27 11.42 -17.41
N ILE A 65 0.52 10.95 -16.46
CA ILE A 65 1.01 9.57 -16.42
C ILE A 65 -0.12 8.69 -15.86
N ARG A 66 -0.54 7.68 -16.62
CA ARG A 66 -1.46 6.66 -16.13
C ARG A 66 -0.67 5.64 -15.30
N LEU A 67 -0.87 5.65 -13.99
CA LEU A 67 -0.19 4.75 -13.09
C LEU A 67 -0.75 3.32 -13.20
N ALA A 68 0.11 2.34 -13.01
CA ALA A 68 -0.23 0.97 -12.69
C ALA A 68 -0.08 0.75 -11.17
N PRO A 69 -0.59 -0.35 -10.61
CA PRO A 69 -0.36 -0.67 -9.20
C PRO A 69 1.14 -0.66 -8.88
N ALA A 70 1.52 -0.15 -7.72
CA ALA A 70 2.94 -0.05 -7.32
C ALA A 70 3.66 -1.41 -7.39
N VAL A 71 2.96 -2.50 -7.06
CA VAL A 71 3.35 -3.89 -7.37
C VAL A 71 2.25 -4.50 -8.24
N THR A 72 2.61 -4.94 -9.44
CA THR A 72 1.63 -5.37 -10.46
C THR A 72 1.26 -6.84 -10.39
N ALA A 73 2.12 -7.68 -9.81
CA ALA A 73 1.91 -9.13 -9.73
C ALA A 73 2.50 -9.70 -8.42
N PRO A 74 1.99 -9.30 -7.24
CA PRO A 74 2.43 -9.88 -5.98
C PRO A 74 2.05 -11.35 -5.91
N GLY A 75 2.95 -12.18 -5.39
CA GLY A 75 2.65 -13.58 -5.10
C GLY A 75 1.65 -13.71 -3.96
N LYS A 76 1.73 -12.81 -2.99
CA LYS A 76 0.81 -12.71 -1.84
C LYS A 76 0.45 -11.26 -1.57
N ILE A 77 -0.83 -11.03 -1.25
CA ILE A 77 -1.33 -9.78 -0.68
C ILE A 77 -1.81 -10.13 0.72
N LEU A 78 -0.99 -9.83 1.71
CA LEU A 78 -1.28 -10.10 3.12
C LEU A 78 -1.68 -8.81 3.82
N CYS A 79 -2.54 -8.93 4.84
CA CYS A 79 -3.05 -7.80 5.58
C CYS A 79 -3.04 -8.09 7.07
N VAL A 80 -2.82 -7.07 7.88
CA VAL A 80 -2.81 -7.15 9.34
C VAL A 80 -3.97 -6.32 9.90
N GLY A 81 -4.93 -6.97 10.53
CA GLY A 81 -6.01 -6.29 11.23
C GLY A 81 -5.60 -5.79 12.61
N LEU A 82 -6.22 -4.69 13.06
CA LEU A 82 -6.13 -4.18 14.43
C LEU A 82 -4.71 -3.83 14.91
N ASN A 83 -3.87 -3.32 14.04
CA ASN A 83 -2.46 -3.05 14.32
C ASN A 83 -2.16 -1.63 14.83
N TYR A 84 -3.15 -0.78 15.04
CA TYR A 84 -2.94 0.55 15.59
C TYR A 84 -3.61 0.68 16.97
N ALA A 85 -2.87 1.22 17.94
CA ALA A 85 -3.36 1.39 19.30
C ALA A 85 -4.60 2.31 19.36
N SER A 86 -4.62 3.35 18.53
CA SER A 86 -5.73 4.30 18.41
C SER A 86 -6.99 3.67 17.81
N HIS A 87 -6.84 2.87 16.74
CA HIS A 87 -7.97 2.14 16.10
C HIS A 87 -8.56 1.06 17.02
N ARG A 88 -7.71 0.44 17.83
CA ARG A 88 -8.14 -0.55 18.82
C ARG A 88 -9.13 0.00 19.84
N ALA A 89 -9.07 1.28 20.18
CA ALA A 89 -10.01 1.91 21.11
C ALA A 89 -11.45 1.97 20.54
N GLU A 90 -11.62 1.82 19.24
CA GLU A 90 -12.91 1.82 18.52
C GLU A 90 -13.59 0.45 18.49
N VAL A 91 -12.89 -0.62 18.87
CA VAL A 91 -13.40 -2.00 18.79
C VAL A 91 -13.28 -2.72 20.13
N PRO A 92 -14.24 -3.62 20.50
CA PRO A 92 -14.33 -4.23 21.83
C PRO A 92 -13.33 -5.38 22.07
N PHE A 93 -12.23 -5.44 21.32
CA PHE A 93 -11.21 -6.48 21.45
C PHE A 93 -10.03 -6.02 22.29
N GLY A 94 -9.48 -6.88 23.14
CA GLY A 94 -8.26 -6.64 23.93
C GLY A 94 -7.02 -6.46 23.03
N ALA A 95 -5.84 -6.12 23.62
CA ALA A 95 -4.59 -6.03 22.86
C ALA A 95 -4.30 -7.37 22.16
N PRO A 96 -4.11 -7.40 20.84
CA PRO A 96 -3.77 -8.63 20.15
C PRO A 96 -2.40 -9.11 20.64
N LYS A 97 -2.31 -10.38 20.99
CA LYS A 97 -1.04 -11.03 21.34
C LYS A 97 -0.20 -11.33 20.09
N TYR A 98 -0.86 -11.46 18.95
CA TYR A 98 -0.27 -11.79 17.65
C TYR A 98 -0.95 -10.97 16.56
N PRO A 99 -0.24 -10.66 15.45
CA PRO A 99 -0.86 -10.04 14.29
C PRO A 99 -2.06 -10.86 13.77
N ALA A 100 -3.21 -10.19 13.62
CA ALA A 100 -4.40 -10.82 13.02
C ALA A 100 -4.26 -10.78 11.49
N LEU A 101 -3.90 -11.92 10.88
CA LEU A 101 -3.61 -12.01 9.45
C LEU A 101 -4.85 -12.38 8.64
N PHE A 102 -5.01 -11.72 7.51
CA PHE A 102 -5.91 -12.09 6.42
C PHE A 102 -5.26 -11.79 5.08
N SER A 103 -5.92 -12.10 3.98
CA SER A 103 -5.38 -11.89 2.63
C SER A 103 -6.41 -11.23 1.72
N LYS A 104 -5.88 -10.57 0.68
CA LYS A 104 -6.63 -10.19 -0.51
C LYS A 104 -6.07 -10.97 -1.70
N PHE A 105 -6.84 -11.08 -2.79
CA PHE A 105 -6.40 -11.75 -4.01
C PHE A 105 -5.98 -10.71 -5.06
N SER A 106 -5.29 -11.18 -6.11
CA SER A 106 -4.76 -10.32 -7.16
C SER A 106 -5.83 -9.51 -7.91
N ASN A 107 -7.08 -9.98 -7.98
CA ASN A 107 -8.22 -9.24 -8.54
C ASN A 107 -8.52 -7.95 -7.77
N ALA A 108 -8.15 -7.89 -6.49
CA ALA A 108 -8.35 -6.69 -5.68
C ALA A 108 -7.34 -5.58 -5.99
N LEU A 109 -6.24 -5.87 -6.70
CA LEU A 109 -5.25 -4.84 -7.05
C LEU A 109 -5.87 -3.72 -7.87
N ASN A 110 -5.45 -2.48 -7.55
CA ASN A 110 -5.82 -1.28 -8.28
C ASN A 110 -4.66 -0.28 -8.23
N ALA A 111 -4.71 0.74 -9.05
CA ALA A 111 -3.70 1.78 -9.11
C ALA A 111 -4.20 3.09 -8.49
N ALA A 112 -3.28 4.02 -8.24
CA ALA A 112 -3.62 5.42 -8.03
C ALA A 112 -4.32 5.98 -9.29
N GLY A 113 -5.47 6.61 -9.11
CA GLY A 113 -6.32 7.09 -10.20
C GLY A 113 -7.29 6.03 -10.75
N GLY A 114 -7.24 4.79 -10.28
CA GLY A 114 -8.19 3.75 -10.65
C GLY A 114 -9.56 3.93 -9.97
N GLU A 115 -10.61 3.50 -10.66
CA GLU A 115 -11.97 3.46 -10.11
C GLU A 115 -12.15 2.25 -9.17
N VAL A 116 -13.01 2.40 -8.17
CA VAL A 116 -13.37 1.34 -7.22
C VAL A 116 -14.87 1.10 -7.32
N TYR A 117 -15.24 -0.09 -7.74
CA TYR A 117 -16.64 -0.47 -7.94
C TYR A 117 -17.22 -1.15 -6.71
N LEU A 118 -18.35 -0.63 -6.22
CA LEU A 118 -19.06 -1.27 -5.13
C LEU A 118 -19.76 -2.55 -5.63
N PRO A 119 -19.54 -3.73 -5.01
CA PRO A 119 -20.30 -4.92 -5.36
C PRO A 119 -21.81 -4.70 -5.18
N ALA A 120 -22.63 -5.24 -6.08
CA ALA A 120 -24.09 -5.00 -6.11
C ALA A 120 -24.80 -5.31 -4.77
N ASP A 121 -24.29 -6.29 -4.02
CA ASP A 121 -24.83 -6.70 -2.72
C ASP A 121 -24.22 -5.94 -1.53
N ALA A 122 -23.25 -5.05 -1.75
CA ALA A 122 -22.59 -4.30 -0.70
C ALA A 122 -23.22 -2.90 -0.55
N LYS A 123 -23.34 -2.47 0.70
CA LYS A 123 -23.93 -1.16 1.05
C LYS A 123 -23.05 -0.36 2.01
N GLU A 124 -22.06 -0.99 2.60
CA GLU A 124 -21.25 -0.42 3.68
C GLU A 124 -19.78 -0.34 3.27
N LEU A 125 -19.48 0.44 2.19
CA LEU A 125 -18.10 0.64 1.73
C LEU A 125 -17.35 1.60 2.63
N ASP A 126 -16.21 1.18 3.11
CA ASP A 126 -15.32 1.89 4.03
C ASP A 126 -13.89 1.96 3.47
N TYR A 127 -13.12 2.92 3.93
CA TYR A 127 -11.70 3.13 3.60
C TYR A 127 -10.80 2.74 4.78
N GLU A 128 -9.59 2.34 4.48
CA GLU A 128 -8.54 2.06 5.47
C GLU A 128 -7.17 2.47 4.89
N ALA A 129 -6.67 3.66 5.29
CA ALA A 129 -5.32 4.11 4.90
C ALA A 129 -4.26 3.24 5.57
N GLU A 130 -3.34 2.69 4.79
CA GLU A 130 -2.31 1.79 5.30
C GLU A 130 -0.94 2.05 4.69
N LEU A 131 0.10 2.02 5.54
CA LEU A 131 1.45 1.78 5.08
C LEU A 131 1.53 0.34 4.59
N VAL A 132 2.12 0.12 3.41
CA VAL A 132 2.24 -1.22 2.83
C VAL A 132 3.71 -1.55 2.64
N VAL A 133 4.13 -2.70 3.18
CA VAL A 133 5.47 -3.27 2.97
C VAL A 133 5.56 -3.91 1.61
N VAL A 134 6.66 -3.68 0.90
CA VAL A 134 7.08 -4.43 -0.29
C VAL A 134 8.28 -5.30 0.07
N VAL A 135 8.13 -6.61 -0.03
CA VAL A 135 9.21 -7.56 0.26
C VAL A 135 10.24 -7.54 -0.88
N GLY A 136 11.52 -7.43 -0.55
CA GLY A 136 12.61 -7.34 -1.53
C GLY A 136 13.44 -8.60 -1.66
N ARG A 137 13.41 -9.48 -0.65
CA ARG A 137 14.20 -10.71 -0.64
C ARG A 137 13.37 -11.89 -0.14
N ARG A 138 13.64 -13.06 -0.74
CA ARG A 138 13.08 -14.31 -0.21
C ARG A 138 13.48 -14.50 1.25
N ILE A 139 12.50 -14.74 2.12
CA ILE A 139 12.72 -14.91 3.55
C ILE A 139 11.79 -15.97 4.14
N LYS A 140 12.34 -16.77 5.05
CA LYS A 140 11.65 -17.84 5.78
C LYS A 140 12.27 -17.99 7.16
N ASP A 141 11.42 -18.11 8.18
CA ASP A 141 11.81 -18.36 9.58
C ASP A 141 12.85 -17.39 10.15
N ALA A 142 12.63 -16.10 9.92
CA ALA A 142 13.59 -15.04 10.20
C ALA A 142 13.33 -14.33 11.53
N ALA A 143 14.41 -13.85 12.15
CA ALA A 143 14.34 -12.90 13.26
C ALA A 143 13.95 -11.49 12.75
N ALA A 144 13.63 -10.57 13.67
CA ALA A 144 13.10 -9.25 13.28
C ALA A 144 14.12 -8.38 12.52
N ASP A 145 15.41 -8.48 12.84
CA ASP A 145 16.49 -7.78 12.15
C ASP A 145 16.71 -8.30 10.72
N GLU A 146 16.65 -9.62 10.52
CA GLU A 146 16.70 -10.25 9.21
C GLU A 146 15.44 -9.89 8.39
N ALA A 147 14.27 -9.83 9.05
CA ALA A 147 13.01 -9.43 8.46
C ALA A 147 13.03 -7.96 8.01
N ALA A 148 13.58 -7.06 8.82
CA ALA A 148 13.78 -5.66 8.44
C ALA A 148 14.64 -5.53 7.18
N ALA A 149 15.73 -6.29 7.12
CA ALA A 149 16.63 -6.30 5.97
C ALA A 149 16.03 -6.94 4.71
N ALA A 150 14.91 -7.67 4.81
CA ALA A 150 14.18 -8.24 3.67
C ALA A 150 13.14 -7.28 3.09
N ILE A 151 12.82 -6.18 3.77
CA ILE A 151 11.92 -5.15 3.27
C ILE A 151 12.66 -4.31 2.22
N PHE A 152 12.16 -4.29 0.99
CA PHE A 152 12.69 -3.42 -0.05
C PHE A 152 12.28 -1.97 0.19
N GLY A 153 11.03 -1.75 0.52
CA GLY A 153 10.49 -0.40 0.70
C GLY A 153 9.02 -0.41 1.07
N TYR A 154 8.44 0.78 0.98
CA TYR A 154 7.08 1.03 1.41
C TYR A 154 6.27 1.76 0.34
N THR A 155 4.97 1.51 0.31
CA THR A 155 4.00 2.21 -0.53
C THR A 155 2.76 2.54 0.27
N ALA A 156 1.90 3.42 -0.25
CA ALA A 156 0.59 3.63 0.34
C ALA A 156 -0.41 2.61 -0.22
N GLY A 157 -1.35 2.18 0.61
CA GLY A 157 -2.46 1.33 0.24
C GLY A 157 -3.77 1.82 0.84
N ASN A 158 -4.87 1.38 0.25
CA ASN A 158 -6.20 1.51 0.84
C ASN A 158 -6.83 0.12 0.91
N ASP A 159 -7.00 -0.41 2.12
CA ASP A 159 -7.69 -1.68 2.33
C ASP A 159 -9.21 -1.46 2.31
N PHE A 160 -9.75 -1.09 1.12
CA PHE A 160 -11.20 -0.91 0.96
C PHE A 160 -11.94 -2.13 1.48
N THR A 161 -13.03 -1.86 2.21
CA THR A 161 -13.79 -2.89 2.92
C THR A 161 -15.28 -2.69 2.73
N ALA A 162 -15.98 -3.72 2.25
CA ALA A 162 -17.44 -3.81 2.33
C ALA A 162 -17.80 -4.42 3.69
N ARG A 163 -18.16 -3.59 4.67
CA ARG A 163 -18.35 -4.00 6.07
C ARG A 163 -19.48 -4.99 6.26
N ASP A 164 -20.57 -4.83 5.52
CA ASP A 164 -21.70 -5.76 5.55
C ASP A 164 -21.32 -7.15 5.00
N LEU A 165 -20.45 -7.23 3.98
CA LEU A 165 -19.92 -8.49 3.49
C LEU A 165 -18.88 -9.09 4.45
N GLN A 166 -18.01 -8.25 5.02
CA GLN A 166 -16.99 -8.64 5.97
C GLN A 166 -17.58 -9.36 7.20
N ARG A 167 -18.74 -8.90 7.66
CA ARG A 167 -19.36 -9.40 8.90
C ARG A 167 -20.35 -10.55 8.70
N ARG A 168 -20.60 -10.99 7.45
CA ARG A 168 -21.54 -12.09 7.17
C ARG A 168 -21.09 -13.41 7.76
N THR A 169 -19.78 -13.63 7.86
CA THR A 169 -19.18 -14.84 8.42
C THR A 169 -17.99 -14.46 9.31
N SER A 170 -17.37 -15.45 9.94
CA SER A 170 -16.12 -15.26 10.68
C SER A 170 -14.91 -14.96 9.78
N GLN A 171 -15.01 -15.18 8.46
CA GLN A 171 -13.96 -14.91 7.49
C GLN A 171 -14.24 -13.60 6.75
N TRP A 172 -13.27 -12.68 6.74
CA TRP A 172 -13.42 -11.34 6.19
C TRP A 172 -13.33 -11.26 4.66
N LEU A 173 -12.98 -12.37 4.03
CA LEU A 173 -12.59 -12.45 2.62
C LEU A 173 -13.52 -11.70 1.67
N LEU A 174 -14.84 -11.96 1.75
CA LEU A 174 -15.81 -11.35 0.84
C LEU A 174 -15.91 -9.82 0.97
N GLY A 175 -15.63 -9.28 2.15
CA GLY A 175 -15.62 -7.84 2.37
C GLY A 175 -14.29 -7.16 2.00
N LYS A 176 -13.21 -7.95 1.94
CA LYS A 176 -11.84 -7.44 1.76
C LYS A 176 -11.28 -7.62 0.36
N THR A 177 -11.80 -8.56 -0.45
CA THR A 177 -11.23 -8.89 -1.76
C THR A 177 -12.17 -8.72 -2.97
N PRO A 178 -13.19 -7.83 -2.96
CA PRO A 178 -13.82 -7.44 -4.21
C PRO A 178 -12.81 -6.82 -5.19
N ASP A 179 -13.14 -6.83 -6.48
CA ASP A 179 -12.29 -6.29 -7.53
C ASP A 179 -11.90 -4.83 -7.26
N GLY A 180 -10.62 -4.53 -7.34
CA GLY A 180 -10.10 -3.17 -7.16
C GLY A 180 -10.02 -2.66 -5.71
N PHE A 181 -10.29 -3.49 -4.68
CA PHE A 181 -10.30 -3.09 -3.27
C PHE A 181 -8.93 -3.03 -2.59
N ALA A 182 -7.84 -3.20 -3.34
CA ALA A 182 -6.47 -3.03 -2.85
C ALA A 182 -5.66 -2.07 -3.74
N PRO A 183 -6.02 -0.78 -3.83
CA PRO A 183 -5.17 0.18 -4.50
C PRO A 183 -3.80 0.27 -3.83
N LEU A 184 -2.74 0.33 -4.64
CA LEU A 184 -1.35 0.44 -4.22
C LEU A 184 -0.63 1.55 -5.00
N GLY A 185 0.05 2.44 -4.31
CA GLY A 185 0.83 3.49 -4.94
C GLY A 185 0.79 4.84 -4.20
N PRO A 186 1.16 5.95 -4.85
CA PRO A 186 1.63 6.04 -6.24
C PRO A 186 3.06 5.52 -6.43
N TYR A 187 3.87 5.53 -5.36
CA TYR A 187 5.30 5.20 -5.40
C TYR A 187 5.65 4.07 -4.45
N ILE A 188 6.70 3.32 -4.78
CA ILE A 188 7.48 2.56 -3.81
C ILE A 188 8.67 3.42 -3.41
N VAL A 189 8.81 3.69 -2.11
CA VAL A 189 9.98 4.39 -1.52
C VAL A 189 10.85 3.32 -0.86
N PRO A 190 12.10 3.15 -1.30
CA PRO A 190 13.00 2.18 -0.70
C PRO A 190 13.19 2.41 0.80
N ALA A 191 13.32 1.34 1.57
CA ALA A 191 13.43 1.41 3.03
C ALA A 191 14.64 2.24 3.51
N ALA A 192 15.72 2.26 2.72
CA ALA A 192 16.90 3.09 3.00
C ALA A 192 16.66 4.60 2.82
N GLU A 193 15.57 4.99 2.14
CA GLU A 193 15.26 6.37 1.77
C GLU A 193 14.18 7.02 2.65
N ILE A 194 13.61 6.27 3.60
CA ILE A 194 12.49 6.74 4.43
C ILE A 194 12.57 6.22 5.85
N ASP A 195 12.44 7.12 6.83
CA ASP A 195 12.24 6.74 8.24
C ASP A 195 10.74 6.58 8.51
N ILE A 196 10.33 5.35 8.81
CA ILE A 196 8.93 5.01 9.06
C ILE A 196 8.53 5.10 10.53
N SER A 197 9.39 5.58 11.40
CA SER A 197 9.14 5.58 12.86
C SER A 197 7.97 6.47 13.28
N CYS A 198 7.69 7.54 12.52
CA CYS A 198 6.64 8.51 12.83
C CYS A 198 6.11 9.22 11.57
N LEU A 199 5.58 8.46 10.60
CA LEU A 199 4.96 9.02 9.40
C LEU A 199 3.48 9.32 9.64
N ALA A 200 3.00 10.45 9.14
CA ALA A 200 1.57 10.73 9.07
C ALA A 200 0.87 9.76 8.10
N VAL A 201 -0.25 9.16 8.55
CA VAL A 201 -1.11 8.26 7.78
C VAL A 201 -2.52 8.84 7.79
N GLN A 202 -2.95 9.38 6.66
CA GLN A 202 -4.15 10.20 6.59
C GLN A 202 -5.09 9.72 5.47
N THR A 203 -6.41 9.87 5.70
CA THR A 203 -7.44 9.72 4.67
C THR A 203 -8.26 10.98 4.55
N PHE A 204 -8.54 11.37 3.31
CA PHE A 204 -9.47 12.43 2.97
C PHE A 204 -10.59 11.86 2.09
N VAL A 205 -11.83 12.21 2.41
CA VAL A 205 -13.00 11.90 1.58
C VAL A 205 -13.61 13.22 1.11
N ASN A 206 -13.69 13.44 -0.19
CA ASN A 206 -14.16 14.68 -0.79
C ASN A 206 -13.46 15.91 -0.18
N GLY A 207 -12.15 15.84 0.00
CA GLY A 207 -11.31 16.87 0.57
C GLY A 207 -11.43 17.06 2.10
N LYS A 208 -12.26 16.28 2.79
CA LYS A 208 -12.39 16.33 4.25
C LYS A 208 -11.55 15.23 4.89
N MET A 209 -10.69 15.59 5.82
CA MET A 209 -9.90 14.65 6.61
C MET A 209 -10.82 13.72 7.43
N ARG A 210 -10.54 12.42 7.37
CA ARG A 210 -11.29 11.35 8.05
C ARG A 210 -10.40 10.52 8.98
N GLN A 211 -9.20 10.19 8.53
CA GLN A 211 -8.18 9.55 9.36
C GLN A 211 -7.00 10.51 9.50
N ASP A 212 -6.45 10.57 10.69
CA ASP A 212 -5.24 11.33 11.02
C ASP A 212 -4.47 10.57 12.09
N GLY A 213 -3.60 9.67 11.65
CA GLY A 213 -2.81 8.80 12.50
C GLY A 213 -1.33 8.84 12.17
N THR A 214 -0.56 8.06 12.88
CA THR A 214 0.89 7.97 12.71
C THR A 214 1.37 6.54 12.81
N THR A 215 2.40 6.18 12.02
CA THR A 215 3.05 4.87 12.12
C THR A 215 3.63 4.58 13.50
N ALA A 216 3.92 5.60 14.30
CA ALA A 216 4.35 5.45 15.70
C ALA A 216 3.33 4.72 16.58
N ASP A 217 2.04 4.72 16.19
CA ASP A 217 0.95 4.05 16.91
C ASP A 217 0.81 2.55 16.56
N MET A 218 1.64 2.02 15.67
CA MET A 218 1.62 0.59 15.33
C MET A 218 1.93 -0.27 16.55
N ILE A 219 1.12 -1.33 16.75
CA ILE A 219 1.30 -2.32 17.82
C ILE A 219 2.45 -3.27 17.45
N PHE A 220 2.47 -3.72 16.21
CA PHE A 220 3.53 -4.53 15.62
C PHE A 220 4.20 -3.72 14.51
N SER A 221 5.50 -3.55 14.60
CA SER A 221 6.30 -2.91 13.54
C SER A 221 6.30 -3.74 12.25
N PRO A 222 6.57 -3.14 11.09
CA PRO A 222 6.73 -3.87 9.84
C PRO A 222 7.70 -5.05 9.92
N ALA A 223 8.84 -4.90 10.61
CA ALA A 223 9.81 -5.96 10.81
C ALA A 223 9.26 -7.13 11.63
N GLU A 224 8.53 -6.84 12.72
CA GLU A 224 7.87 -7.88 13.52
C GLU A 224 6.78 -8.63 12.74
N ILE A 225 6.00 -7.91 11.91
CA ILE A 225 4.99 -8.50 11.04
C ILE A 225 5.64 -9.45 10.03
N VAL A 226 6.68 -8.99 9.31
CA VAL A 226 7.41 -9.82 8.33
C VAL A 226 8.04 -11.03 9.01
N SER A 227 8.70 -10.85 10.17
CA SER A 227 9.25 -11.94 10.98
C SER A 227 8.16 -12.96 11.36
N TYR A 228 7.04 -12.49 11.89
CA TYR A 228 5.92 -13.34 12.32
C TYR A 228 5.36 -14.18 11.16
N ILE A 229 5.11 -13.56 10.01
CA ILE A 229 4.61 -14.23 8.82
C ILE A 229 5.63 -15.23 8.30
N SER A 230 6.92 -14.89 8.28
CA SER A 230 7.99 -15.73 7.75
C SER A 230 8.12 -17.06 8.49
N LYS A 231 7.71 -17.14 9.75
CA LYS A 231 7.71 -18.39 10.53
C LYS A 231 6.73 -19.43 9.99
N CYS A 232 5.63 -18.98 9.38
CA CYS A 232 4.60 -19.87 8.86
C CYS A 232 4.73 -20.11 7.36
N MET A 233 5.06 -19.05 6.59
CA MET A 233 5.12 -19.12 5.12
C MET A 233 6.35 -18.38 4.59
N THR A 234 6.90 -18.84 3.47
CA THR A 234 7.95 -18.14 2.76
C THR A 234 7.38 -16.86 2.16
N LEU A 235 8.06 -15.74 2.37
CA LEU A 235 7.80 -14.50 1.63
C LEU A 235 8.78 -14.40 0.47
N GLU A 236 8.29 -13.93 -0.67
CA GLU A 236 9.05 -13.80 -1.91
C GLU A 236 9.17 -12.31 -2.30
N PRO A 237 10.19 -11.93 -3.08
CA PRO A 237 10.29 -10.57 -3.62
C PRO A 237 9.01 -10.18 -4.36
N GLY A 238 8.50 -8.98 -4.06
CA GLY A 238 7.24 -8.49 -4.62
C GLY A 238 5.98 -8.89 -3.85
N ASP A 239 6.05 -9.74 -2.81
CA ASP A 239 4.93 -9.88 -1.88
C ASP A 239 4.65 -8.55 -1.20
N VAL A 240 3.37 -8.25 -0.94
CA VAL A 240 2.96 -7.02 -0.27
C VAL A 240 2.21 -7.32 1.03
N ILE A 241 2.44 -6.46 2.03
CA ILE A 241 1.83 -6.62 3.35
C ILE A 241 1.25 -5.28 3.78
N PHE A 242 -0.08 -5.20 3.85
CA PHE A 242 -0.82 -4.10 4.45
C PHE A 242 -0.64 -4.18 5.97
N THR A 243 -0.20 -3.09 6.60
CA THR A 243 0.23 -3.12 8.02
C THR A 243 -0.85 -2.73 9.01
N GLY A 244 -2.07 -2.51 8.56
CA GLY A 244 -3.18 -2.02 9.36
C GLY A 244 -3.41 -0.52 9.22
N THR A 245 -4.56 -0.07 9.67
CA THR A 245 -5.05 1.31 9.55
C THR A 245 -5.20 1.98 10.92
N PRO A 246 -4.97 3.32 11.03
CA PRO A 246 -5.27 4.08 12.24
C PRO A 246 -6.78 4.27 12.42
N HIS A 247 -7.18 4.91 13.54
CA HIS A 247 -8.57 5.28 13.83
C HIS A 247 -9.19 6.18 12.75
N GLY A 248 -10.54 6.32 12.77
CA GLY A 248 -11.29 7.22 11.90
C GLY A 248 -11.89 6.54 10.67
N VAL A 249 -11.91 5.19 10.63
CA VAL A 249 -12.71 4.44 9.66
C VAL A 249 -14.21 4.67 9.91
N ILE A 250 -15.05 4.58 8.86
CA ILE A 250 -16.50 4.81 9.00
C ILE A 250 -17.11 3.83 10.00
N PHE A 251 -16.66 2.57 9.96
CA PHE A 251 -17.16 1.54 10.87
C PHE A 251 -16.89 1.83 12.36
N GLY A 252 -15.80 2.54 12.68
CA GLY A 252 -15.45 2.96 14.04
C GLY A 252 -16.38 4.05 14.61
N LEU A 253 -17.13 4.76 13.78
CA LEU A 253 -18.06 5.80 14.22
C LEU A 253 -19.31 5.20 14.86
N PRO A 254 -19.99 5.95 15.75
CA PRO A 254 -21.33 5.60 16.20
C PRO A 254 -22.26 5.35 15.01
N GLU A 255 -23.11 4.32 15.06
CA GLU A 255 -23.92 3.85 13.93
C GLU A 255 -24.72 4.99 13.26
N LYS A 256 -25.30 5.90 14.04
CA LYS A 256 -26.05 7.07 13.54
C LYS A 256 -25.21 8.12 12.80
N GLU A 257 -23.89 8.04 12.91
CA GLU A 257 -22.92 8.97 12.30
C GLU A 257 -22.21 8.36 11.09
N ARG A 258 -22.43 7.07 10.81
CA ARG A 258 -21.85 6.36 9.67
C ARG A 258 -22.45 6.83 8.37
N VAL A 259 -21.62 7.41 7.52
CA VAL A 259 -21.98 7.77 6.14
C VAL A 259 -21.04 6.99 5.24
N TRP A 260 -21.52 5.87 4.70
CA TRP A 260 -20.75 4.98 3.85
C TRP A 260 -20.39 5.64 2.52
N LEU A 261 -19.26 5.21 1.93
CA LEU A 261 -18.83 5.67 0.62
C LEU A 261 -19.85 5.26 -0.45
N LYS A 262 -20.00 6.10 -1.45
CA LYS A 262 -20.94 5.92 -2.58
C LYS A 262 -20.31 6.38 -3.89
N ALA A 263 -20.91 6.01 -5.01
CA ALA A 263 -20.48 6.47 -6.33
C ALA A 263 -20.31 8.00 -6.39
N GLY A 264 -19.23 8.44 -6.97
CA GLY A 264 -18.79 9.84 -7.06
C GLY A 264 -17.94 10.33 -5.90
N ASP A 265 -17.81 9.57 -4.80
CA ASP A 265 -16.92 9.97 -3.71
C ASP A 265 -15.44 9.77 -4.12
N GLU A 266 -14.61 10.77 -3.82
CA GLU A 266 -13.17 10.72 -3.96
C GLU A 266 -12.54 10.37 -2.62
N VAL A 267 -11.68 9.36 -2.61
CA VAL A 267 -10.90 8.94 -1.44
C VAL A 267 -9.42 9.14 -1.73
N VAL A 268 -8.73 9.87 -0.86
CA VAL A 268 -7.29 10.12 -0.95
C VAL A 268 -6.63 9.61 0.31
N VAL A 269 -5.80 8.57 0.18
CA VAL A 269 -4.86 8.15 1.22
C VAL A 269 -3.57 8.92 1.02
N LYS A 270 -3.08 9.55 2.08
CA LYS A 270 -1.83 10.28 2.08
C LYS A 270 -0.90 9.72 3.15
N ILE A 271 0.28 9.32 2.74
CA ILE A 271 1.35 8.89 3.65
C ILE A 271 2.55 9.79 3.45
N GLU A 272 3.02 10.38 4.54
CA GLU A 272 4.17 11.26 4.57
C GLU A 272 5.39 10.59 3.91
N GLY A 273 6.13 11.34 3.09
CA GLY A 273 7.29 10.82 2.37
C GLY A 273 6.97 9.94 1.16
N ILE A 274 5.79 9.28 1.11
CA ILE A 274 5.39 8.40 0.01
C ILE A 274 4.61 9.19 -1.05
N GLY A 275 3.45 9.75 -0.69
CA GLY A 275 2.62 10.51 -1.63
C GLY A 275 1.13 10.30 -1.38
N GLU A 276 0.32 10.60 -2.41
CA GLU A 276 -1.14 10.54 -2.38
C GLU A 276 -1.65 9.42 -3.31
N LEU A 277 -2.37 8.49 -2.74
CA LEU A 277 -3.10 7.44 -3.44
C LEU A 277 -4.57 7.86 -3.54
N ARG A 278 -4.98 8.28 -4.75
CA ARG A 278 -6.32 8.82 -5.02
C ARG A 278 -7.13 7.81 -5.82
N ASN A 279 -8.37 7.56 -5.37
CA ASN A 279 -9.32 6.72 -6.07
C ASN A 279 -10.72 7.36 -6.06
N VAL A 280 -11.55 7.04 -7.04
CA VAL A 280 -12.94 7.46 -7.13
C VAL A 280 -13.82 6.22 -7.06
N ILE A 281 -14.89 6.31 -6.28
CA ILE A 281 -15.92 5.26 -6.20
C ILE A 281 -16.84 5.39 -7.41
N ALA A 282 -17.02 4.30 -8.16
CA ALA A 282 -17.81 4.24 -9.39
C ALA A 282 -19.07 3.37 -9.23
#